data_f4a8c1ccddbf43c23a7259b8a4abab07
#
_entry.id   f4a8c1ccddbf43c23a7259b8a4abab07
#
_cell.length_a   1.000
_cell.length_b   1.000
_cell.length_c   1.000
_cell.angle_alpha   90.00
_cell.angle_beta   90.00
_cell.angle_gamma   90.00
#
_symmetry.space_group_name_H-M   'P 1'
#
loop_
_entity.id
_entity.type
_entity.pdbx_description
1 polymer ?
#
loop_
_entity_poly.entity_id
_entity_poly.type
_entity_poly.pdbx_seq_one_letter_code
_entity_poly.pdbx_strand_id
1 'polypeptide(L)'
;MASTIKEIKNPWLRTLAEYGLITVSIWIMVIGIYFFKFPNHFAFGGVTGFSTVFSQLLHCSASTFTTVANYALLVLGFIFLGKSVGVRTVYATIVMSVSLQALDALVPMHGTLTDQPMLELVFAIMLPAIGSAILFNIDASSGGTDV
;
A
#
# COMPACT_ATOMS: atom_id res chain seq x y z
N MET A 1 4.72 -19.01 -5.38
CA MET A 1 4.00 -18.83 -4.09
C MET A 1 2.50 -19.09 -4.21
N ALA A 2 1.78 -18.53 -5.18
CA ALA A 2 0.35 -18.84 -5.36
C ALA A 2 0.05 -20.32 -5.65
N SER A 3 0.93 -21.03 -6.36
CA SER A 3 0.80 -22.46 -6.60
C SER A 3 0.86 -23.28 -5.30
N THR A 4 1.73 -22.93 -4.39
CA THR A 4 1.91 -23.62 -3.10
C THR A 4 0.71 -23.41 -2.16
N ILE A 5 0.06 -22.23 -2.23
CA ILE A 5 -1.14 -21.95 -1.44
C ILE A 5 -2.36 -22.69 -2.01
N LYS A 6 -2.42 -22.90 -3.32
CA LYS A 6 -3.49 -23.70 -3.98
C LYS A 6 -3.44 -25.18 -3.63
N GLU A 7 -2.28 -25.71 -3.19
CA GLU A 7 -2.11 -27.10 -2.75
C GLU A 7 -2.59 -27.37 -1.33
N ILE A 8 -2.89 -26.35 -0.55
CA ILE A 8 -3.41 -26.53 0.83
C ILE A 8 -4.83 -27.10 0.78
N LYS A 9 -4.97 -28.36 1.16
CA LYS A 9 -6.25 -29.11 1.17
C LYS A 9 -7.34 -28.52 2.07
N ASN A 10 -6.97 -27.79 3.12
CA ASN A 10 -7.90 -27.16 4.06
C ASN A 10 -8.28 -25.75 3.59
N PRO A 11 -9.57 -25.47 3.28
CA PRO A 11 -10.01 -24.17 2.78
C PRO A 11 -9.75 -23.03 3.80
N TRP A 12 -9.84 -23.30 5.09
CA TRP A 12 -9.57 -22.34 6.14
C TRP A 12 -8.09 -21.91 6.21
N LEU A 13 -7.18 -22.88 6.16
CA LEU A 13 -5.74 -22.61 6.16
C LEU A 13 -5.31 -21.87 4.91
N ARG A 14 -5.94 -22.16 3.78
CA ARG A 14 -5.71 -21.46 2.53
C ARG A 14 -6.10 -19.99 2.63
N THR A 15 -7.31 -19.71 3.13
CA THR A 15 -7.78 -18.33 3.32
C THR A 15 -6.89 -17.56 4.29
N LEU A 16 -6.51 -18.19 5.41
CA LEU A 16 -5.60 -17.57 6.38
C LEU A 16 -4.24 -17.25 5.77
N ALA A 17 -3.69 -18.14 4.96
CA ALA A 17 -2.43 -17.93 4.26
C ALA A 17 -2.52 -16.79 3.22
N GLU A 18 -3.62 -16.70 2.47
CA GLU A 18 -3.86 -15.63 1.50
C GLU A 18 -3.92 -14.27 2.22
N TYR A 19 -4.71 -14.11 3.28
CA TYR A 19 -4.80 -12.86 4.04
C TYR A 19 -3.50 -12.52 4.78
N GLY A 20 -2.78 -13.52 5.30
CA GLY A 20 -1.46 -13.34 5.89
C GLY A 20 -0.46 -12.80 4.86
N LEU A 21 -0.47 -13.34 3.64
CA LEU A 21 0.40 -12.90 2.57
C LEU A 21 0.04 -11.47 2.10
N ILE A 22 -1.25 -11.13 2.01
CA ILE A 22 -1.72 -9.76 1.75
C ILE A 22 -1.15 -8.82 2.81
N THR A 23 -1.27 -9.15 4.08
CA THR A 23 -0.80 -8.30 5.18
C THR A 23 0.71 -8.08 5.10
N VAL A 24 1.50 -9.14 4.90
CA VAL A 24 2.97 -9.02 4.76
C VAL A 24 3.34 -8.16 3.56
N SER A 25 2.68 -8.35 2.42
CA SER A 25 2.91 -7.56 1.21
C SER A 25 2.63 -6.08 1.43
N ILE A 26 1.51 -5.76 2.08
CA ILE A 26 1.15 -4.39 2.43
C ILE A 26 2.17 -3.76 3.39
N TRP A 27 2.66 -4.49 4.39
CA TRP A 27 3.68 -3.97 5.28
C TRP A 27 4.98 -3.64 4.56
N ILE A 28 5.43 -4.48 3.62
CA ILE A 28 6.60 -4.20 2.77
C ILE A 28 6.37 -2.90 1.97
N MET A 29 5.19 -2.74 1.37
CA MET A 29 4.83 -1.52 0.62
C MET A 29 4.80 -0.29 1.53
N VAL A 30 4.15 -0.39 2.68
CA VAL A 30 3.99 0.71 3.64
C VAL A 30 5.35 1.19 4.14
N ILE A 31 6.26 0.27 4.46
CA ILE A 31 7.63 0.62 4.86
C ILE A 31 8.32 1.43 3.76
N GLY A 32 8.26 0.98 2.52
CA GLY A 32 8.85 1.69 1.37
C GLY A 32 8.26 3.07 1.15
N ILE A 33 6.93 3.19 1.26
CA ILE A 33 6.22 4.46 1.06
C ILE A 33 6.46 5.41 2.23
N TYR A 34 6.28 4.94 3.45
CA TYR A 34 6.31 5.78 4.63
C TYR A 34 7.72 6.28 4.97
N PHE A 35 8.70 5.39 5.01
CA PHE A 35 10.07 5.73 5.44
C PHE A 35 10.94 6.32 4.33
N PHE A 36 10.73 5.96 3.08
CA PHE A 36 11.62 6.38 1.99
C PHE A 36 10.96 7.34 1.00
N LYS A 37 9.68 7.16 0.69
CA LYS A 37 9.00 7.97 -0.31
C LYS A 37 8.50 9.30 0.22
N PHE A 38 7.76 9.30 1.32
CA PHE A 38 7.14 10.50 1.87
C PHE A 38 8.15 11.53 2.39
N PRO A 39 9.18 11.16 3.18
CA PRO A 39 10.15 12.12 3.69
C PRO A 39 10.99 12.78 2.61
N ASN A 40 11.24 12.08 1.51
CA ASN A 40 11.98 12.60 0.36
C ASN A 40 11.09 13.35 -0.63
N HIS A 41 9.79 13.44 -0.39
CA HIS A 41 8.83 14.08 -1.30
C HIS A 41 8.85 13.50 -2.72
N PHE A 42 9.14 12.20 -2.86
CA PHE A 42 9.16 11.56 -4.17
C PHE A 42 7.76 11.45 -4.76
N ALA A 43 7.48 12.18 -5.82
CA ALA A 43 6.18 12.28 -6.48
C ALA A 43 6.05 11.30 -7.65
N PHE A 44 6.23 10.00 -7.41
CA PHE A 44 6.00 8.95 -8.40
C PHE A 44 4.92 7.96 -7.94
N GLY A 45 4.34 7.24 -8.91
CA GLY A 45 3.31 6.21 -8.67
C GLY A 45 1.97 6.80 -8.21
N GLY A 46 0.93 6.52 -8.92
CA GLY A 46 -0.50 6.74 -8.69
C GLY A 46 -0.91 7.66 -7.53
N VAL A 47 -1.80 7.16 -6.70
CA VAL A 47 -2.38 7.90 -5.55
C VAL A 47 -1.33 8.41 -4.58
N THR A 48 -0.32 7.61 -4.25
CA THR A 48 0.73 8.02 -3.32
C THR A 48 1.64 9.11 -3.89
N GLY A 49 1.80 9.19 -5.22
CA GLY A 49 2.50 10.29 -5.88
C GLY A 49 1.71 11.59 -5.82
N PHE A 50 0.41 11.53 -6.13
CA PHE A 50 -0.49 12.67 -5.95
C PHE A 50 -0.53 13.13 -4.49
N SER A 51 -0.61 12.19 -3.55
CA SER A 51 -0.62 12.49 -2.12
C SER A 51 0.60 13.27 -1.68
N THR A 52 1.78 12.93 -2.21
CA THR A 52 3.03 13.66 -1.91
C THR A 52 2.98 15.11 -2.38
N VAL A 53 2.49 15.36 -3.60
CA VAL A 53 2.36 16.73 -4.14
C VAL A 53 1.32 17.54 -3.37
N PHE A 54 0.13 16.97 -3.17
CA PHE A 54 -0.96 17.69 -2.49
C PHE A 54 -0.68 17.91 -1.02
N SER A 55 0.04 17.02 -0.34
CA SER A 55 0.43 17.22 1.04
C SER A 55 1.30 18.46 1.23
N GLN A 56 2.18 18.73 0.28
CA GLN A 56 2.99 19.94 0.30
C GLN A 56 2.16 21.22 0.06
N LEU A 57 1.20 21.16 -0.87
CA LEU A 57 0.34 22.29 -1.18
C LEU A 57 -0.64 22.63 -0.06
N LEU A 58 -1.19 21.62 0.61
CA LEU A 58 -2.23 21.77 1.63
C LEU A 58 -1.68 21.74 3.06
N HIS A 59 -0.36 21.60 3.24
CA HIS A 59 0.30 21.46 4.54
C HIS A 59 -0.31 20.37 5.44
N CYS A 60 -0.74 19.26 4.83
CA CYS A 60 -1.27 18.09 5.53
C CYS A 60 -0.36 16.87 5.36
N SER A 61 -0.54 15.84 6.21
CA SER A 61 0.24 14.61 6.09
C SER A 61 -0.07 13.86 4.80
N ALA A 62 0.98 13.40 4.11
CA ALA A 62 0.84 12.58 2.91
C ALA A 62 0.10 11.26 3.21
N SER A 63 0.28 10.69 4.42
CA SER A 63 -0.44 9.50 4.88
C SER A 63 -1.95 9.74 4.94
N THR A 64 -2.37 10.87 5.50
CA THR A 64 -3.78 11.25 5.61
C THR A 64 -4.41 11.42 4.23
N PHE A 65 -3.73 12.14 3.33
CA PHE A 65 -4.23 12.34 1.97
C PHE A 65 -4.34 11.01 1.21
N THR A 66 -3.31 10.15 1.30
CA THR A 66 -3.32 8.81 0.71
C THR A 66 -4.50 7.98 1.21
N THR A 67 -4.75 8.03 2.52
CA THR A 67 -5.86 7.28 3.13
C THR A 67 -7.22 7.74 2.60
N VAL A 68 -7.46 9.06 2.56
CA VAL A 68 -8.72 9.62 2.04
C VAL A 68 -8.89 9.26 0.56
N ALA A 69 -7.85 9.42 -0.24
CA ALA A 69 -7.89 9.10 -1.67
C ALA A 69 -8.14 7.59 -1.91
N ASN A 70 -7.50 6.72 -1.14
CA ASN A 70 -7.70 5.28 -1.23
C ASN A 70 -9.13 4.88 -0.88
N TYR A 71 -9.74 5.46 0.16
CA TYR A 71 -11.14 5.20 0.49
C TYR A 71 -12.09 5.71 -0.59
N ALA A 72 -11.83 6.89 -1.17
CA ALA A 72 -12.64 7.41 -2.27
C ALA A 72 -12.57 6.48 -3.50
N LEU A 73 -11.37 6.05 -3.87
CA LEU A 73 -11.17 5.10 -4.97
C LEU A 73 -11.76 3.72 -4.68
N LEU A 74 -11.70 3.27 -3.43
CA LEU A 74 -12.32 2.02 -3.01
C LEU A 74 -13.84 2.04 -3.23
N VAL A 75 -14.51 3.14 -2.85
CA VAL A 75 -15.94 3.32 -3.06
C VAL A 75 -16.26 3.33 -4.56
N LEU A 76 -15.50 4.06 -5.36
CA LEU A 76 -15.66 4.07 -6.82
C LEU A 76 -15.40 2.67 -7.42
N GLY A 77 -14.33 2.01 -7.01
CA GLY A 77 -14.01 0.65 -7.45
C GLY A 77 -15.13 -0.35 -7.13
N PHE A 78 -15.75 -0.22 -5.95
CA PHE A 78 -16.86 -1.09 -5.56
C PHE A 78 -18.11 -0.89 -6.45
N ILE A 79 -18.35 0.33 -6.90
CA ILE A 79 -19.47 0.67 -7.80
C ILE A 79 -19.23 0.09 -9.20
N PHE A 80 -17.99 0.17 -9.72
CA PHE A 80 -17.67 -0.18 -11.11
C PHE A 80 -17.25 -1.63 -11.33
N LEU A 81 -16.48 -2.24 -10.40
CA LEU A 81 -15.90 -3.58 -10.58
C LEU A 81 -16.71 -4.72 -9.96
N GLY A 82 -17.73 -4.43 -9.14
CA GLY A 82 -18.59 -5.44 -8.54
C GLY A 82 -17.96 -6.26 -7.40
N LYS A 83 -18.74 -7.20 -6.85
CA LYS A 83 -18.45 -7.87 -5.57
C LYS A 83 -17.30 -8.89 -5.59
N SER A 84 -16.88 -9.36 -6.76
CA SER A 84 -15.97 -10.53 -6.85
C SER A 84 -14.49 -10.19 -6.63
N VAL A 85 -14.04 -9.00 -7.04
CA VAL A 85 -12.64 -8.53 -6.85
C VAL A 85 -12.52 -7.77 -5.51
N GLY A 86 -13.65 -7.35 -4.94
CA GLY A 86 -13.73 -6.37 -3.88
C GLY A 86 -13.15 -6.78 -2.54
N VAL A 87 -13.37 -8.02 -2.04
CA VAL A 87 -13.10 -8.33 -0.62
C VAL A 87 -11.60 -8.30 -0.30
N ARG A 88 -10.76 -8.86 -1.14
CA ARG A 88 -9.29 -8.87 -0.94
C ARG A 88 -8.71 -7.47 -1.08
N THR A 89 -9.16 -6.71 -2.08
CA THR A 89 -8.75 -5.33 -2.31
C THR A 89 -9.23 -4.41 -1.20
N VAL A 90 -10.47 -4.56 -0.74
CA VAL A 90 -11.00 -3.84 0.43
C VAL A 90 -10.14 -4.08 1.66
N TYR A 91 -9.84 -5.34 1.96
CA TYR A 91 -8.97 -5.69 3.08
C TYR A 91 -7.58 -5.08 2.95
N ALA A 92 -6.95 -5.23 1.78
CA ALA A 92 -5.63 -4.67 1.50
C ALA A 92 -5.60 -3.15 1.65
N THR A 93 -6.60 -2.45 1.10
CA THR A 93 -6.73 -0.99 1.20
C THR A 93 -6.91 -0.53 2.64
N ILE A 94 -7.74 -1.22 3.43
CA ILE A 94 -7.94 -0.91 4.85
C ILE A 94 -6.63 -1.12 5.63
N VAL A 95 -5.97 -2.27 5.45
CA VAL A 95 -4.70 -2.56 6.12
C VAL A 95 -3.64 -1.52 5.76
N MET A 96 -3.52 -1.15 4.48
CA MET A 96 -2.58 -0.14 4.02
C MET A 96 -2.86 1.23 4.66
N SER A 97 -4.12 1.67 4.62
CA SER A 97 -4.53 2.98 5.16
C SER A 97 -4.33 3.05 6.68
N VAL A 98 -4.73 2.01 7.40
CA VAL A 98 -4.54 1.93 8.86
C VAL A 98 -3.05 1.89 9.21
N SER A 99 -2.25 1.12 8.48
CA SER A 99 -0.81 1.01 8.72
C SER A 99 -0.08 2.34 8.47
N LEU A 100 -0.42 3.05 7.39
CA LEU A 100 0.14 4.38 7.11
C LEU A 100 -0.21 5.39 8.20
N GLN A 101 -1.47 5.42 8.64
CA GLN A 101 -1.90 6.33 9.72
C GLN A 101 -1.30 5.95 11.07
N ALA A 102 -1.20 4.67 11.37
CA ALA A 102 -0.57 4.21 12.61
C ALA A 102 0.92 4.61 12.64
N LEU A 103 1.64 4.46 11.54
CA LEU A 103 3.04 4.91 11.47
C LEU A 103 3.15 6.43 11.60
N ASP A 104 2.26 7.19 10.96
CA ASP A 104 2.24 8.65 11.05
C ASP A 104 2.01 9.13 12.49
N ALA A 105 1.18 8.42 13.25
CA ALA A 105 0.90 8.73 14.65
C ALA A 105 1.98 8.26 15.63
N LEU A 106 2.60 7.08 15.36
CA LEU A 106 3.55 6.45 16.27
C LEU A 106 4.99 6.89 16.03
N VAL A 107 5.36 7.14 14.78
CA VAL A 107 6.72 7.47 14.36
C VAL A 107 6.66 8.63 13.35
N PRO A 108 6.28 9.84 13.78
CA PRO A 108 6.20 10.98 12.86
C PRO A 108 7.58 11.29 12.28
N MET A 109 7.69 11.19 10.96
CA MET A 109 8.95 11.45 10.24
C MET A 109 9.05 12.94 9.92
N HIS A 110 10.08 13.59 10.43
CA HIS A 110 10.38 15.02 10.18
C HIS A 110 11.50 15.23 9.17
N GLY A 111 12.05 14.16 8.59
CA GLY A 111 13.14 14.21 7.61
C GLY A 111 13.48 12.87 7.03
N THR A 112 14.44 12.84 6.13
CA THR A 112 14.94 11.65 5.45
C THR A 112 15.71 10.72 6.42
N LEU A 113 15.72 9.42 6.15
CA LEU A 113 16.47 8.45 6.97
C LEU A 113 17.97 8.54 6.75
N THR A 114 18.39 8.89 5.53
CA THR A 114 19.79 8.98 5.14
C THR A 114 20.06 10.25 4.35
N ASP A 115 21.34 10.67 4.30
CA ASP A 115 21.76 11.79 3.46
C ASP A 115 22.02 11.39 1.99
N GLN A 116 21.51 10.24 1.57
CA GLN A 116 21.71 9.70 0.22
C GLN A 116 20.38 9.52 -0.52
N PRO A 117 19.86 10.57 -1.19
CA PRO A 117 18.54 10.53 -1.85
C PRO A 117 18.41 9.43 -2.91
N MET A 118 19.51 9.11 -3.61
CA MET A 118 19.50 8.05 -4.62
C MET A 118 19.30 6.66 -4.02
N LEU A 119 19.87 6.39 -2.86
CA LEU A 119 19.70 5.13 -2.13
C LEU A 119 18.25 5.02 -1.64
N GLU A 120 17.72 6.10 -1.07
CA GLU A 120 16.33 6.15 -0.61
C GLU A 120 15.33 6.02 -1.76
N LEU A 121 15.63 6.59 -2.93
CA LEU A 121 14.82 6.42 -4.14
C LEU A 121 14.72 4.94 -4.56
N VAL A 122 15.85 4.21 -4.52
CA VAL A 122 15.85 2.79 -4.84
C VAL A 122 14.92 2.01 -3.90
N PHE A 123 15.00 2.23 -2.59
CA PHE A 123 14.11 1.57 -1.63
C PHE A 123 12.67 2.03 -1.76
N ALA A 124 12.42 3.31 -2.03
CA ALA A 124 11.09 3.85 -2.26
C ALA A 124 10.38 3.22 -3.47
N ILE A 125 11.12 2.71 -4.44
CA ILE A 125 10.60 2.02 -5.62
C ILE A 125 10.55 0.51 -5.40
N MET A 126 11.64 -0.09 -4.93
CA MET A 126 11.78 -1.55 -4.83
C MET A 126 10.80 -2.17 -3.83
N LEU A 127 10.66 -1.58 -2.63
CA LEU A 127 9.80 -2.14 -1.60
C LEU A 127 8.32 -2.16 -2.03
N PRO A 128 7.73 -1.05 -2.52
CA PRO A 128 6.37 -1.10 -3.05
C PRO A 128 6.22 -2.02 -4.26
N ALA A 129 7.21 -2.08 -5.15
CA ALA A 129 7.16 -2.97 -6.30
C ALA A 129 7.14 -4.46 -5.90
N ILE A 130 7.95 -4.86 -4.91
CA ILE A 130 7.94 -6.23 -4.37
C ILE A 130 6.59 -6.54 -3.74
N GLY A 131 6.07 -5.65 -2.91
CA GLY A 131 4.77 -5.83 -2.28
C GLY A 131 3.63 -5.94 -3.30
N SER A 132 3.60 -5.06 -4.31
CA SER A 132 2.61 -5.11 -5.40
C SER A 132 2.72 -6.42 -6.20
N ALA A 133 3.92 -6.87 -6.52
CA ALA A 133 4.13 -8.12 -7.25
C ALA A 133 3.56 -9.33 -6.48
N ILE A 134 3.69 -9.35 -5.16
CA ILE A 134 3.11 -10.40 -4.32
C ILE A 134 1.58 -10.31 -4.32
N LEU A 135 1.02 -9.09 -4.18
CA LEU A 135 -0.43 -8.86 -4.20
C LEU A 135 -1.06 -9.31 -5.52
N PHE A 136 -0.50 -8.92 -6.66
CA PHE A 136 -1.01 -9.33 -7.97
C PHE A 136 -0.93 -10.85 -8.19
N ASN A 137 0.06 -11.51 -7.60
CA ASN A 137 0.17 -12.97 -7.69
C ASN A 137 -0.97 -13.73 -6.99
N ILE A 138 -1.71 -13.07 -6.11
CA ILE A 138 -2.86 -13.63 -5.37
C ILE A 138 -4.19 -12.94 -5.74
N ASP A 139 -4.23 -12.30 -6.90
CA ASP A 139 -5.40 -11.58 -7.41
C ASP A 139 -5.94 -10.55 -6.40
N ALA A 140 -5.03 -9.78 -5.78
CA ALA A 140 -5.33 -8.68 -4.88
C ALA A 140 -4.63 -7.39 -5.36
N SER A 141 -5.17 -6.24 -4.97
CA SER A 141 -4.59 -4.92 -5.22
C SER A 141 -4.46 -4.15 -3.91
N SER A 142 -3.51 -3.22 -3.84
CA SER A 142 -3.32 -2.35 -2.67
C SER A 142 -4.37 -1.24 -2.55
N GLY A 143 -5.27 -1.15 -3.53
CA GLY A 143 -6.12 0.01 -3.74
C GLY A 143 -5.38 1.10 -4.53
N GLY A 144 -6.04 2.22 -4.76
CA GLY A 144 -5.47 3.27 -5.58
C GLY A 144 -5.71 3.06 -7.08
N THR A 145 -4.75 3.40 -7.92
CA THR A 145 -4.87 3.35 -9.39
C THR A 145 -4.53 1.98 -10.00
N ASP A 146 -4.20 1.00 -9.18
CA ASP A 146 -3.88 -0.38 -9.57
C ASP A 146 -5.06 -1.37 -9.33
N VAL A 147 -6.25 -0.83 -9.09
CA VAL A 147 -7.51 -1.60 -8.95
C VAL A 147 -8.13 -1.94 -10.29
#